data_e3076d0cb5b86b03201f7659f66b6324
#
_entry.id   e3076d0cb5b86b03201f7659f66b6324
#
_cell.length_a   1.000
_cell.length_b   1.000
_cell.length_c   1.000
_cell.angle_alpha   90.00
_cell.angle_beta   90.00
_cell.angle_gamma   90.00
#
_symmetry.space_group_name_H-M   'P 1'
#
loop_
_entity.id
_entity.type
_entity.pdbx_description
1 polymer ?
#
loop_
_entity_poly.entity_id
_entity_poly.type
_entity_poly.pdbx_seq_one_letter_code
_entity_poly.pdbx_strand_id
1 'polypeptide(L)'
;MSVEKRNFGFIAGKGDVEIYKITNDNGAFVELMTLGAGVHSINVPDRNGNLGDVVLGFDDVNDYVNPDLGYQGLAVGRYANRIRDAKFSIDGVEYNTPKNQGTWTLHGGGRFSFNIWNVKEVGDNFVTFSFFSPDMQDGFPGNFTMTVKYTFSNENVLKIEYTVLSDKKTVANPTNHTYFNLSADSSKTIEDEYLQINADKFTETDDSQLPTGELGSVKDTMMDFTSLHKIGDKIDDPFRAIIDGIGYDNNYCLYDKKIGELTEAAILYDEATGRNMEVWTDLVGIQVYCGGWLAKDGNAGKGNSKVTYRRGVALETQFYPDSVNLSLIHI
;
A
#
# COMPACT_ATOMS: atom_id res chain seq x y z
N MET A 1 2.80 21.27 16.75
CA MET A 1 3.19 19.93 16.25
C MET A 1 4.51 19.51 16.85
N SER A 2 4.76 18.20 16.97
CA SER A 2 6.04 17.66 17.46
C SER A 2 6.39 16.37 16.75
N VAL A 3 7.70 16.08 16.64
CA VAL A 3 8.20 14.79 16.20
C VAL A 3 9.05 14.19 17.30
N GLU A 4 8.70 13.00 17.73
CA GLU A 4 9.40 12.24 18.76
C GLU A 4 9.97 10.96 18.16
N LYS A 5 11.16 10.54 18.64
CA LYS A 5 11.84 9.34 18.19
C LYS A 5 11.97 8.33 19.31
N ARG A 6 11.73 7.05 19.01
CA ARG A 6 11.99 5.92 19.91
C ARG A 6 12.61 4.74 19.17
N ASN A 7 13.33 3.89 19.90
CA ASN A 7 13.71 2.57 19.39
C ASN A 7 12.47 1.67 19.31
N PHE A 8 12.32 0.91 18.22
CA PHE A 8 11.22 -0.05 18.05
C PHE A 8 11.71 -1.48 18.21
N GLY A 9 12.97 -1.77 17.87
CA GLY A 9 13.55 -3.09 18.02
C GLY A 9 14.78 -3.26 17.16
N PHE A 10 15.27 -4.50 17.09
CA PHE A 10 16.47 -4.87 16.36
C PHE A 10 16.19 -6.04 15.44
N ILE A 11 16.66 -5.95 14.19
CA ILE A 11 16.59 -7.03 13.21
C ILE A 11 17.99 -7.58 12.98
N ALA A 12 18.17 -8.88 13.21
CA ALA A 12 19.45 -9.54 13.02
C ALA A 12 19.95 -9.38 11.58
N GLY A 13 21.20 -8.95 11.43
CA GLY A 13 21.80 -8.68 10.12
C GLY A 13 21.38 -7.38 9.42
N LYS A 14 20.47 -6.58 10.02
CA LYS A 14 20.02 -5.29 9.48
C LYS A 14 20.31 -4.12 10.43
N GLY A 15 20.05 -4.28 11.75
CA GLY A 15 20.30 -3.26 12.76
C GLY A 15 19.05 -2.79 13.50
N ASP A 16 19.15 -1.63 14.16
CA ASP A 16 18.06 -1.03 14.93
C ASP A 16 17.01 -0.41 14.04
N VAL A 17 15.74 -0.62 14.37
CA VAL A 17 14.60 0.04 13.75
C VAL A 17 14.08 1.12 14.70
N GLU A 18 13.91 2.31 14.17
CA GLU A 18 13.41 3.47 14.89
C GLU A 18 11.99 3.80 14.44
N ILE A 19 11.18 4.32 15.36
CA ILE A 19 9.88 4.94 15.08
C ILE A 19 9.98 6.45 15.32
N TYR A 20 9.39 7.19 14.39
CA TYR A 20 9.18 8.63 14.44
C TYR A 20 7.68 8.89 14.57
N LYS A 21 7.27 9.44 15.71
CA LYS A 21 5.89 9.81 16.00
C LYS A 21 5.69 11.29 15.70
N ILE A 22 4.84 11.61 14.73
CA ILE A 22 4.42 12.99 14.42
C ILE A 22 3.07 13.22 15.09
N THR A 23 3.00 14.15 16.04
CA THR A 23 1.76 14.54 16.72
C THR A 23 1.34 15.93 16.26
N ASN A 24 0.10 16.08 15.81
CA ASN A 24 -0.45 17.38 15.46
C ASN A 24 -1.00 18.14 16.66
N ASP A 25 -1.38 19.42 16.48
CA ASP A 25 -1.82 20.28 17.58
C ASP A 25 -3.17 19.85 18.19
N ASN A 26 -3.92 18.98 17.49
CA ASN A 26 -5.20 18.42 17.95
C ASN A 26 -5.04 17.08 18.69
N GLY A 27 -3.80 16.58 18.81
CA GLY A 27 -3.47 15.34 19.52
C GLY A 27 -3.54 14.08 18.66
N ALA A 28 -3.99 14.15 17.41
CA ALA A 28 -3.88 13.04 16.47
C ALA A 28 -2.40 12.81 16.09
N PHE A 29 -2.03 11.57 15.79
CA PHE A 29 -0.63 11.27 15.48
C PHE A 29 -0.48 10.11 14.50
N VAL A 30 0.69 10.09 13.84
CA VAL A 30 1.15 8.97 13.02
C VAL A 30 2.51 8.49 13.53
N GLU A 31 2.74 7.18 13.45
CA GLU A 31 4.05 6.59 13.73
C GLU A 31 4.62 5.99 12.45
N LEU A 32 5.84 6.42 12.12
CA LEU A 32 6.57 6.04 10.91
C LEU A 32 7.84 5.32 11.31
N MET A 33 8.13 4.17 10.72
CA MET A 33 9.33 3.38 11.08
C MET A 33 10.39 3.43 9.99
N THR A 34 11.65 3.31 10.39
CA THR A 34 12.77 3.22 9.45
C THR A 34 12.77 1.93 8.64
N LEU A 35 12.15 0.85 9.12
CA LEU A 35 11.97 -0.36 8.35
C LEU A 35 10.97 -0.13 7.21
N GLY A 36 11.44 -0.29 5.97
CA GLY A 36 10.63 -0.12 4.76
C GLY A 36 10.01 1.28 4.60
N ALA A 37 10.54 2.31 5.29
CA ALA A 37 9.90 3.62 5.41
C ALA A 37 8.39 3.47 5.74
N GLY A 38 8.05 2.58 6.66
CA GLY A 38 6.69 2.08 6.86
C GLY A 38 5.84 2.96 7.77
N VAL A 39 4.52 2.89 7.58
CA VAL A 39 3.50 3.41 8.49
C VAL A 39 3.22 2.33 9.54
N HIS A 40 3.54 2.62 10.80
CA HIS A 40 3.30 1.71 11.92
C HIS A 40 1.92 1.94 12.57
N SER A 41 1.50 3.21 12.70
CA SER A 41 0.28 3.57 13.40
C SER A 41 -0.28 4.88 12.87
N ILE A 42 -1.61 4.99 12.78
CA ILE A 42 -2.35 6.22 12.47
C ILE A 42 -3.47 6.36 13.50
N ASN A 43 -3.32 7.30 14.42
CA ASN A 43 -4.30 7.53 15.50
C ASN A 43 -5.09 8.81 15.23
N VAL A 44 -6.36 8.64 14.91
CA VAL A 44 -7.28 9.73 14.56
C VAL A 44 -8.58 9.62 15.38
N PRO A 45 -9.26 10.76 15.64
CA PRO A 45 -10.47 10.76 16.44
C PRO A 45 -11.66 10.09 15.72
N ASP A 46 -12.55 9.48 16.52
CA ASP A 46 -13.91 9.14 16.11
C ASP A 46 -14.84 10.36 16.24
N ARG A 47 -16.14 10.19 15.94
CA ARG A 47 -17.16 11.25 16.07
C ARG A 47 -17.32 11.80 17.50
N ASN A 48 -16.83 11.09 18.52
CA ASN A 48 -16.87 11.50 19.92
C ASN A 48 -15.54 12.10 20.40
N GLY A 49 -14.53 12.17 19.53
CA GLY A 49 -13.19 12.68 19.82
C GLY A 49 -12.24 11.62 20.40
N ASN A 50 -12.61 10.36 20.48
CA ASN A 50 -11.73 9.30 20.97
C ASN A 50 -10.74 8.90 19.87
N LEU A 51 -9.44 8.97 20.18
CA LEU A 51 -8.40 8.49 19.30
C LEU A 51 -8.42 6.97 19.15
N GLY A 52 -8.19 6.48 17.94
CA GLY A 52 -8.04 5.06 17.67
C GLY A 52 -7.06 4.83 16.52
N ASP A 53 -6.30 3.74 16.61
CA ASP A 53 -5.37 3.32 15.57
C ASP A 53 -6.12 2.63 14.43
N VAL A 54 -6.13 3.25 13.29
CA VAL A 54 -6.92 2.82 12.11
C VAL A 54 -6.12 1.95 11.13
N VAL A 55 -4.95 1.44 11.52
CA VAL A 55 -4.12 0.59 10.65
C VAL A 55 -3.66 -0.68 11.35
N LEU A 56 -3.54 -1.76 10.59
CA LEU A 56 -2.96 -3.01 11.06
C LEU A 56 -1.44 -2.88 11.18
N GLY A 57 -0.82 -3.79 11.92
CA GLY A 57 0.62 -3.89 12.11
C GLY A 57 0.98 -4.82 13.26
N PHE A 58 2.24 -4.82 13.66
CA PHE A 58 2.80 -5.75 14.65
C PHE A 58 3.48 -5.00 15.79
N ASP A 59 3.50 -5.60 17.00
CA ASP A 59 4.29 -5.11 18.12
C ASP A 59 5.76 -5.58 18.02
N ASP A 60 6.02 -6.72 17.37
CA ASP A 60 7.37 -7.21 17.10
C ASP A 60 7.86 -6.76 15.71
N VAL A 61 9.00 -6.09 15.69
CA VAL A 61 9.62 -5.60 14.45
C VAL A 61 10.01 -6.74 13.49
N ASN A 62 10.27 -7.93 14.00
CA ASN A 62 10.66 -9.10 13.20
C ASN A 62 9.49 -9.65 12.37
N ASP A 63 8.25 -9.43 12.79
CA ASP A 63 7.07 -9.84 12.01
C ASP A 63 6.92 -9.01 10.73
N TYR A 64 7.39 -7.75 10.73
CA TYR A 64 7.35 -6.91 9.53
C TYR A 64 8.26 -7.38 8.39
N VAL A 65 9.29 -8.19 8.65
CA VAL A 65 10.19 -8.71 7.59
C VAL A 65 9.78 -10.07 7.05
N ASN A 66 8.67 -10.61 7.51
CA ASN A 66 8.08 -11.83 6.97
C ASN A 66 7.11 -11.49 5.82
N PRO A 67 7.42 -11.83 4.54
CA PRO A 67 6.57 -11.49 3.40
C PRO A 67 5.18 -12.15 3.46
N ASP A 68 5.06 -13.28 4.14
CA ASP A 68 3.78 -13.99 4.30
C ASP A 68 2.78 -13.22 5.18
N LEU A 69 3.24 -12.19 5.91
CA LEU A 69 2.42 -11.32 6.74
C LEU A 69 1.95 -10.05 6.01
N GLY A 70 2.18 -9.92 4.69
CA GLY A 70 1.45 -9.01 3.81
C GLY A 70 1.99 -7.58 3.75
N TYR A 71 3.28 -7.33 3.96
CA TYR A 71 3.89 -5.99 3.78
C TYR A 71 3.26 -4.86 4.62
N GLN A 72 2.75 -5.16 5.82
CA GLN A 72 1.96 -4.25 6.67
C GLN A 72 2.57 -2.84 6.80
N GLY A 73 1.93 -1.84 6.18
CA GLY A 73 2.33 -0.44 6.24
C GLY A 73 3.59 -0.05 5.45
N LEU A 74 4.29 -1.00 4.83
CA LEU A 74 5.61 -0.77 4.22
C LEU A 74 5.51 -0.03 2.87
N ALA A 75 6.49 0.81 2.58
CA ALA A 75 6.69 1.34 1.23
C ALA A 75 7.19 0.23 0.30
N VAL A 76 6.64 0.18 -0.89
CA VAL A 76 6.94 -0.81 -1.92
C VAL A 76 7.72 -0.16 -3.06
N GLY A 77 8.73 -0.83 -3.58
CA GLY A 77 9.57 -0.43 -4.71
C GLY A 77 10.51 -1.57 -5.14
N ARG A 78 11.26 -1.44 -6.24
CA ARG A 78 11.17 -0.33 -7.22
C ARG A 78 9.82 -0.33 -7.95
N TYR A 79 9.13 -1.49 -8.05
CA TYR A 79 7.91 -1.68 -8.82
C TYR A 79 6.85 -2.41 -7.97
N ALA A 80 5.75 -1.72 -7.71
CA ALA A 80 4.60 -2.26 -6.98
C ALA A 80 3.82 -3.26 -7.83
N ASN A 81 3.17 -4.21 -7.15
CA ASN A 81 2.38 -5.26 -7.76
C ASN A 81 3.21 -6.21 -8.65
N ARG A 82 2.60 -6.90 -9.60
CA ARG A 82 3.17 -8.02 -10.35
C ARG A 82 3.89 -7.58 -11.61
N ILE A 83 4.99 -8.30 -11.96
CA ILE A 83 5.65 -8.27 -13.27
C ILE A 83 5.60 -9.69 -13.82
N ARG A 84 4.89 -9.91 -14.94
CA ARG A 84 4.69 -11.21 -15.58
C ARG A 84 6.03 -11.84 -15.96
N ASP A 85 6.16 -13.16 -15.76
CA ASP A 85 7.36 -13.97 -16.04
C ASP A 85 8.63 -13.46 -15.33
N ALA A 86 8.49 -12.51 -14.37
CA ALA A 86 9.60 -11.85 -13.68
C ALA A 86 10.60 -11.21 -14.67
N LYS A 87 10.10 -10.55 -15.71
CA LYS A 87 10.93 -9.88 -16.72
C LYS A 87 10.23 -8.70 -17.36
N PHE A 88 11.02 -7.77 -17.85
CA PHE A 88 10.58 -6.63 -18.65
C PHE A 88 11.69 -6.19 -19.62
N SER A 89 11.37 -5.32 -20.56
CA SER A 89 12.36 -4.79 -21.51
C SER A 89 12.39 -3.27 -21.52
N ILE A 90 13.59 -2.69 -21.60
CA ILE A 90 13.81 -1.26 -21.84
C ILE A 90 14.70 -1.12 -23.07
N ASP A 91 14.26 -0.35 -24.08
CA ASP A 91 15.00 -0.10 -25.34
C ASP A 91 15.49 -1.41 -26.01
N GLY A 92 14.71 -2.50 -25.92
CA GLY A 92 15.02 -3.81 -26.49
C GLY A 92 15.97 -4.67 -25.67
N VAL A 93 16.41 -4.21 -24.51
CA VAL A 93 17.21 -5.01 -23.56
C VAL A 93 16.28 -5.64 -22.53
N GLU A 94 16.31 -6.97 -22.42
CA GLU A 94 15.53 -7.72 -21.41
C GLU A 94 16.23 -7.71 -20.05
N TYR A 95 15.44 -7.49 -18.99
CA TYR A 95 15.86 -7.54 -17.59
C TYR A 95 15.03 -8.60 -16.86
N ASN A 96 15.71 -9.42 -16.05
CA ASN A 96 15.09 -10.47 -15.26
C ASN A 96 15.11 -10.10 -13.78
N THR A 97 13.95 -10.17 -13.14
CA THR A 97 13.73 -9.82 -11.73
C THR A 97 13.47 -11.07 -10.88
N PRO A 98 13.47 -11.00 -9.54
CA PRO A 98 13.25 -12.16 -8.70
C PRO A 98 11.87 -12.79 -8.90
N LYS A 99 11.81 -14.11 -9.00
CA LYS A 99 10.57 -14.90 -8.95
C LYS A 99 10.20 -15.17 -7.49
N ASN A 100 9.69 -14.17 -6.81
CA ASN A 100 9.35 -14.26 -5.39
C ASN A 100 7.89 -14.64 -5.12
N GLN A 101 7.07 -14.75 -6.19
CA GLN A 101 5.71 -15.29 -6.10
C GLN A 101 5.45 -16.14 -7.36
N GLY A 102 5.58 -17.48 -7.23
CA GLY A 102 5.42 -18.38 -8.38
C GLY A 102 6.43 -18.10 -9.50
N THR A 103 5.95 -17.75 -10.69
CA THR A 103 6.79 -17.46 -11.88
C THR A 103 6.99 -15.97 -12.16
N TRP A 104 6.40 -15.09 -11.35
CA TRP A 104 6.44 -13.64 -11.51
C TRP A 104 7.10 -12.92 -10.33
N THR A 105 7.40 -11.64 -10.51
CA THR A 105 7.85 -10.77 -9.43
C THR A 105 6.64 -10.10 -8.79
N LEU A 106 6.62 -10.08 -7.46
CA LEU A 106 5.70 -9.25 -6.68
C LEU A 106 6.50 -8.20 -5.90
N HIS A 107 6.02 -6.96 -5.92
CA HIS A 107 6.53 -5.84 -5.12
C HIS A 107 8.05 -5.64 -5.23
N GLY A 108 8.57 -5.74 -6.47
CA GLY A 108 9.98 -5.54 -6.77
C GLY A 108 10.92 -6.53 -6.08
N GLY A 109 10.41 -7.69 -5.63
CA GLY A 109 11.18 -8.70 -4.90
C GLY A 109 11.33 -8.39 -3.40
N GLY A 110 10.63 -7.37 -2.86
CA GLY A 110 10.53 -7.07 -1.42
C GLY A 110 11.71 -6.31 -0.81
N ARG A 111 12.77 -6.01 -1.58
CA ARG A 111 14.00 -5.44 -1.02
C ARG A 111 13.79 -4.07 -0.37
N PHE A 112 13.02 -3.19 -0.99
CA PHE A 112 12.72 -1.87 -0.44
C PHE A 112 11.91 -1.97 0.85
N SER A 113 10.93 -2.85 0.87
CA SER A 113 10.03 -3.05 1.99
C SER A 113 10.72 -3.64 3.22
N PHE A 114 11.63 -4.60 3.03
CA PHE A 114 12.21 -5.38 4.14
C PHE A 114 13.60 -4.89 4.56
N ASN A 115 14.00 -3.67 4.21
CA ASN A 115 15.26 -3.08 4.66
C ASN A 115 15.06 -1.83 5.50
N ILE A 116 16.09 -1.49 6.29
CA ILE A 116 16.11 -0.27 7.08
C ILE A 116 16.52 0.87 6.17
N TRP A 117 15.71 1.93 6.14
CA TRP A 117 15.95 3.15 5.38
C TRP A 117 16.68 4.18 6.24
N ASN A 118 17.51 4.99 5.59
CA ASN A 118 18.16 6.11 6.24
C ASN A 118 17.18 7.26 6.46
N VAL A 119 17.22 7.87 7.64
CA VAL A 119 16.51 9.13 7.90
C VAL A 119 17.31 10.26 7.27
N LYS A 120 16.71 10.96 6.32
CA LYS A 120 17.36 12.07 5.58
C LYS A 120 17.09 13.42 6.23
N GLU A 121 15.86 13.60 6.71
CA GLU A 121 15.43 14.87 7.30
C GLU A 121 14.26 14.66 8.26
N VAL A 122 14.21 15.44 9.33
CA VAL A 122 13.11 15.50 10.29
C VAL A 122 12.76 16.96 10.53
N GLY A 123 11.49 17.32 10.35
CA GLY A 123 10.97 18.65 10.67
C GLY A 123 9.93 18.59 11.79
N ASP A 124 9.17 19.67 11.98
CA ASP A 124 8.18 19.76 13.05
C ASP A 124 6.93 18.87 12.81
N ASN A 125 6.66 18.54 11.52
CA ASN A 125 5.49 17.78 11.08
C ASN A 125 5.77 16.80 9.96
N PHE A 126 7.05 16.50 9.69
CA PHE A 126 7.42 15.56 8.64
C PHE A 126 8.68 14.77 8.97
N VAL A 127 8.79 13.60 8.33
CA VAL A 127 9.99 12.77 8.30
C VAL A 127 10.26 12.34 6.86
N THR A 128 11.51 12.39 6.44
CA THR A 128 11.97 11.96 5.12
C THR A 128 12.93 10.78 5.26
N PHE A 129 12.56 9.67 4.63
CA PHE A 129 13.39 8.47 4.54
C PHE A 129 14.00 8.34 3.14
N SER A 130 15.16 7.67 3.04
CA SER A 130 15.83 7.41 1.78
C SER A 130 16.46 6.02 1.75
N PHE A 131 16.33 5.33 0.63
CA PHE A 131 16.96 4.04 0.38
C PHE A 131 17.70 4.05 -0.96
N PHE A 132 18.94 3.54 -0.97
CA PHE A 132 19.76 3.39 -2.17
C PHE A 132 19.78 1.92 -2.61
N SER A 133 19.52 1.69 -3.89
CA SER A 133 19.57 0.39 -4.54
C SER A 133 20.56 0.46 -5.70
N PRO A 134 21.68 -0.27 -5.67
CA PRO A 134 22.69 -0.23 -6.72
C PRO A 134 22.19 -0.79 -8.05
N ASP A 135 22.89 -0.45 -9.12
CA ASP A 135 22.63 -0.96 -10.47
C ASP A 135 22.51 -2.48 -10.48
N MET A 136 21.52 -2.98 -11.20
CA MET A 136 21.19 -4.40 -11.33
C MET A 136 20.78 -5.12 -10.03
N GLN A 137 20.56 -4.39 -8.94
CA GLN A 137 19.98 -4.99 -7.75
C GLN A 137 18.55 -5.49 -8.07
N ASP A 138 18.30 -6.77 -7.76
CA ASP A 138 17.07 -7.47 -8.09
C ASP A 138 16.70 -7.41 -9.59
N GLY A 139 17.71 -7.30 -10.46
CA GLY A 139 17.56 -7.26 -11.92
C GLY A 139 17.12 -5.91 -12.49
N PHE A 140 16.91 -4.89 -11.68
CA PHE A 140 16.53 -3.55 -12.13
C PHE A 140 17.76 -2.70 -12.48
N PRO A 141 17.83 -2.12 -13.70
CA PRO A 141 18.97 -1.31 -14.12
C PRO A 141 19.02 0.05 -13.41
N GLY A 142 20.21 0.60 -13.32
CA GLY A 142 20.54 1.92 -12.77
C GLY A 142 20.75 1.92 -11.25
N ASN A 143 21.70 2.76 -10.82
CA ASN A 143 21.78 3.18 -9.45
C ASN A 143 20.53 4.00 -9.11
N PHE A 144 19.79 3.57 -8.12
CA PHE A 144 18.45 4.08 -7.84
C PHE A 144 18.34 4.53 -6.39
N THR A 145 17.92 5.76 -6.19
CA THR A 145 17.60 6.27 -4.86
C THR A 145 16.13 6.62 -4.80
N MET A 146 15.40 6.01 -3.87
CA MET A 146 14.04 6.40 -3.55
C MET A 146 14.03 7.16 -2.21
N THR A 147 13.34 8.29 -2.21
CA THR A 147 13.08 9.10 -1.03
C THR A 147 11.57 9.13 -0.82
N VAL A 148 11.15 8.89 0.43
CA VAL A 148 9.75 9.00 0.84
C VAL A 148 9.66 10.07 1.92
N LYS A 149 8.86 11.11 1.68
CA LYS A 149 8.56 12.14 2.66
C LYS A 149 7.13 11.99 3.15
N TYR A 150 6.96 11.83 4.44
CA TYR A 150 5.68 11.82 5.13
C TYR A 150 5.48 13.15 5.83
N THR A 151 4.37 13.81 5.54
CA THR A 151 3.96 15.06 6.24
C THR A 151 2.60 14.84 6.86
N PHE A 152 2.43 15.16 8.14
CA PHE A 152 1.14 15.06 8.83
C PHE A 152 0.66 16.44 9.26
N SER A 153 -0.61 16.78 8.96
CA SER A 153 -1.16 18.12 9.19
C SER A 153 -2.15 18.18 10.36
N ASN A 154 -2.57 19.40 10.72
CA ASN A 154 -3.59 19.64 11.73
C ASN A 154 -5.00 19.19 11.31
N GLU A 155 -5.21 19.06 10.00
CA GLU A 155 -6.44 18.55 9.38
C GLU A 155 -6.47 17.02 9.31
N ASN A 156 -5.49 16.33 9.96
CA ASN A 156 -5.29 14.88 9.91
C ASN A 156 -4.96 14.36 8.49
N VAL A 157 -4.35 15.17 7.64
CA VAL A 157 -3.89 14.74 6.32
C VAL A 157 -2.48 14.15 6.46
N LEU A 158 -2.33 12.87 6.09
CA LEU A 158 -1.04 12.22 5.90
C LEU A 158 -0.68 12.28 4.41
N LYS A 159 0.27 13.14 4.05
CA LYS A 159 0.80 13.24 2.69
C LYS A 159 2.04 12.36 2.55
N ILE A 160 2.07 11.51 1.51
CA ILE A 160 3.18 10.64 1.17
C ILE A 160 3.74 11.10 -0.18
N GLU A 161 4.99 11.55 -0.22
CA GLU A 161 5.65 12.05 -1.42
C GLU A 161 6.85 11.15 -1.78
N TYR A 162 6.81 10.56 -2.97
CA TYR A 162 7.90 9.74 -3.48
C TYR A 162 8.77 10.58 -4.44
N THR A 163 10.08 10.52 -4.26
CA THR A 163 11.06 11.07 -5.20
C THR A 163 12.03 9.96 -5.59
N VAL A 164 12.18 9.77 -6.89
CA VAL A 164 13.06 8.75 -7.47
C VAL A 164 14.14 9.41 -8.30
N LEU A 165 15.38 8.99 -8.07
CA LEU A 165 16.53 9.38 -8.88
C LEU A 165 17.23 8.13 -9.40
N SER A 166 17.55 8.10 -10.69
CA SER A 166 18.33 7.03 -11.30
C SER A 166 19.35 7.60 -12.30
N ASP A 167 20.50 6.95 -12.40
CA ASP A 167 21.56 7.29 -13.38
C ASP A 167 21.37 6.61 -14.75
N LYS A 168 20.40 5.69 -14.85
CA LYS A 168 20.01 5.01 -16.10
C LYS A 168 18.50 4.98 -16.25
N LYS A 169 18.02 4.73 -17.47
CA LYS A 169 16.62 4.37 -17.68
C LYS A 169 16.29 3.13 -16.86
N THR A 170 15.20 3.20 -16.09
CA THR A 170 14.72 2.12 -15.23
C THR A 170 13.21 2.24 -15.07
N VAL A 171 12.60 1.29 -14.40
CA VAL A 171 11.17 1.34 -14.04
C VAL A 171 11.02 1.77 -12.58
N ALA A 172 9.97 2.55 -12.31
CA ALA A 172 9.61 2.99 -10.97
C ALA A 172 8.09 3.04 -10.84
N ASN A 173 7.56 2.31 -9.86
CA ASN A 173 6.15 2.29 -9.51
C ASN A 173 6.04 2.10 -7.99
N PRO A 174 6.33 3.13 -7.17
CA PRO A 174 6.24 3.00 -5.72
C PRO A 174 4.79 3.07 -5.25
N THR A 175 4.50 2.40 -4.13
CA THR A 175 3.25 2.52 -3.39
C THR A 175 3.48 2.35 -1.89
N ASN A 176 2.43 2.50 -1.08
CA ASN A 176 2.41 2.16 0.34
C ASN A 176 1.37 1.08 0.60
N HIS A 177 1.74 0.06 1.37
CA HIS A 177 0.90 -1.12 1.63
C HIS A 177 0.27 -1.08 3.03
N THR A 178 -0.28 0.08 3.42
CA THR A 178 -1.00 0.21 4.69
C THR A 178 -2.38 -0.44 4.59
N TYR A 179 -2.71 -1.27 5.58
CA TYR A 179 -4.03 -1.88 5.72
C TYR A 179 -4.87 -1.08 6.70
N PHE A 180 -5.93 -0.49 6.21
CA PHE A 180 -6.84 0.35 6.98
C PHE A 180 -7.99 -0.46 7.58
N ASN A 181 -8.38 -0.09 8.82
CA ASN A 181 -9.60 -0.52 9.48
C ASN A 181 -10.10 0.67 10.32
N LEU A 182 -11.06 1.42 9.79
CA LEU A 182 -11.53 2.66 10.39
C LEU A 182 -12.35 2.47 11.67
N SER A 183 -12.77 1.22 11.96
CA SER A 183 -13.38 0.92 13.26
C SER A 183 -12.39 1.12 14.40
N ALA A 184 -11.08 1.10 14.14
CA ALA A 184 -9.98 1.09 15.11
C ALA A 184 -10.12 -0.06 16.13
N ASP A 185 -10.80 -1.13 15.72
CA ASP A 185 -10.98 -2.37 16.47
C ASP A 185 -10.53 -3.53 15.57
N SER A 186 -9.28 -3.92 15.71
CA SER A 186 -8.69 -5.00 14.92
C SER A 186 -9.28 -6.39 15.20
N SER A 187 -10.26 -6.50 16.10
CA SER A 187 -11.11 -7.69 16.25
C SER A 187 -12.24 -7.75 15.23
N LYS A 188 -12.57 -6.63 14.57
CA LYS A 188 -13.59 -6.53 13.53
C LYS A 188 -12.99 -6.70 12.14
N THR A 189 -13.78 -7.24 11.22
CA THR A 189 -13.46 -7.23 9.79
C THR A 189 -13.84 -5.89 9.16
N ILE A 190 -13.31 -5.61 7.96
CA ILE A 190 -13.65 -4.41 7.17
C ILE A 190 -14.98 -4.57 6.40
N GLU A 191 -15.70 -5.67 6.59
CA GLU A 191 -16.90 -5.99 5.83
C GLU A 191 -18.06 -5.02 6.09
N ASP A 192 -18.09 -4.39 7.28
CA ASP A 192 -19.07 -3.35 7.61
C ASP A 192 -18.67 -1.94 7.17
N GLU A 193 -17.45 -1.75 6.68
CA GLU A 193 -16.99 -0.47 6.17
C GLU A 193 -17.52 -0.22 4.75
N TYR A 194 -17.73 1.04 4.41
CA TYR A 194 -18.20 1.47 3.10
C TYR A 194 -17.02 1.97 2.27
N LEU A 195 -16.99 1.57 1.00
CA LEU A 195 -15.98 1.98 0.03
C LEU A 195 -16.67 2.67 -1.16
N GLN A 196 -16.05 3.76 -1.65
CA GLN A 196 -16.33 4.35 -2.95
C GLN A 196 -15.02 4.51 -3.71
N ILE A 197 -15.02 4.28 -5.02
CA ILE A 197 -13.86 4.40 -5.89
C ILE A 197 -14.24 5.21 -7.14
N ASN A 198 -13.45 6.22 -7.46
CA ASN A 198 -13.64 7.05 -8.65
C ASN A 198 -13.09 6.35 -9.91
N ALA A 199 -13.68 5.20 -10.25
CA ALA A 199 -13.31 4.38 -11.40
C ALA A 199 -14.52 3.60 -11.94
N ASP A 200 -14.66 3.52 -13.27
CA ASP A 200 -15.69 2.72 -13.96
C ASP A 200 -15.13 1.46 -14.62
N LYS A 201 -13.80 1.24 -14.47
CA LYS A 201 -13.09 0.09 -15.01
C LYS A 201 -12.09 -0.46 -14.01
N PHE A 202 -11.75 -1.73 -14.21
CA PHE A 202 -10.66 -2.40 -13.51
C PHE A 202 -9.79 -3.17 -14.51
N THR A 203 -8.56 -3.49 -14.15
CA THR A 203 -7.71 -4.35 -14.98
C THR A 203 -8.17 -5.80 -14.86
N GLU A 204 -8.56 -6.42 -15.98
CA GLU A 204 -8.89 -7.84 -16.00
C GLU A 204 -7.64 -8.69 -15.79
N THR A 205 -7.80 -9.78 -15.04
CA THR A 205 -6.71 -10.70 -14.72
C THR A 205 -7.01 -12.12 -15.19
N ASP A 206 -5.95 -12.88 -15.44
CA ASP A 206 -6.03 -14.33 -15.65
C ASP A 206 -6.12 -15.10 -14.31
N ASP A 207 -6.12 -16.44 -14.38
CA ASP A 207 -6.21 -17.35 -13.22
C ASP A 207 -5.06 -17.19 -12.22
N SER A 208 -3.99 -16.50 -12.61
CA SER A 208 -2.82 -16.21 -11.78
C SER A 208 -2.84 -14.79 -11.23
N GLN A 209 -3.95 -14.06 -11.37
CA GLN A 209 -4.09 -12.65 -11.02
C GLN A 209 -3.11 -11.72 -11.76
N LEU A 210 -2.63 -12.15 -12.92
CA LEU A 210 -1.81 -11.31 -13.79
C LEU A 210 -2.70 -10.58 -14.81
N PRO A 211 -2.49 -9.28 -15.05
CA PRO A 211 -3.29 -8.54 -16.02
C PRO A 211 -3.25 -9.18 -17.41
N THR A 212 -4.41 -9.24 -18.06
CA THR A 212 -4.55 -9.75 -19.43
C THR A 212 -4.21 -8.71 -20.49
N GLY A 213 -4.25 -7.43 -20.11
CA GLY A 213 -4.17 -6.29 -21.02
C GLY A 213 -5.55 -5.69 -21.35
N GLU A 214 -6.61 -6.30 -20.88
CA GLU A 214 -7.98 -5.81 -21.07
C GLU A 214 -8.47 -5.06 -19.84
N LEU A 215 -9.43 -4.15 -20.03
CA LEU A 215 -10.10 -3.39 -18.99
C LEU A 215 -11.57 -3.80 -18.91
N GLY A 216 -11.97 -4.37 -17.79
CA GLY A 216 -13.34 -4.73 -17.48
C GLY A 216 -14.14 -3.52 -16.99
N SER A 217 -15.43 -3.44 -17.35
CA SER A 217 -16.36 -2.48 -16.74
C SER A 217 -16.78 -2.93 -15.36
N VAL A 218 -16.83 -2.00 -14.40
CA VAL A 218 -17.40 -2.28 -13.06
C VAL A 218 -18.92 -2.29 -13.09
N LYS A 219 -19.52 -1.61 -14.06
CA LYS A 219 -20.98 -1.41 -14.16
C LYS A 219 -21.74 -2.72 -14.21
N ASP A 220 -22.79 -2.83 -13.40
CA ASP A 220 -23.65 -3.99 -13.27
C ASP A 220 -22.90 -5.27 -12.81
N THR A 221 -21.73 -5.09 -12.16
CA THR A 221 -20.93 -6.17 -11.57
C THR A 221 -20.75 -5.97 -10.07
N MET A 222 -20.15 -6.98 -9.42
CA MET A 222 -19.81 -6.92 -7.99
C MET A 222 -18.59 -6.01 -7.71
N MET A 223 -17.91 -5.55 -8.76
CA MET A 223 -16.80 -4.61 -8.71
C MET A 223 -17.26 -3.14 -8.64
N ASP A 224 -18.55 -2.85 -8.73
CA ASP A 224 -19.07 -1.48 -8.78
C ASP A 224 -19.06 -0.82 -7.40
N PHE A 225 -18.07 0.05 -7.20
CA PHE A 225 -17.92 0.98 -6.07
C PHE A 225 -18.00 2.45 -6.54
N THR A 226 -18.67 2.74 -7.65
CA THR A 226 -18.86 4.12 -8.13
C THR A 226 -19.68 5.00 -7.17
N SER A 227 -20.34 4.38 -6.20
CA SER A 227 -20.98 5.03 -5.04
C SER A 227 -20.65 4.23 -3.77
N LEU A 228 -20.91 4.82 -2.60
CA LEU A 228 -20.64 4.18 -1.31
C LEU A 228 -21.44 2.88 -1.15
N HIS A 229 -20.73 1.76 -1.05
CA HIS A 229 -21.26 0.42 -0.77
C HIS A 229 -20.46 -0.26 0.33
N LYS A 230 -21.12 -1.11 1.13
CA LYS A 230 -20.40 -1.95 2.08
C LYS A 230 -19.48 -2.93 1.37
N ILE A 231 -18.25 -3.05 1.85
CA ILE A 231 -17.28 -4.00 1.30
C ILE A 231 -17.80 -5.44 1.41
N GLY A 232 -18.45 -5.76 2.53
CA GLY A 232 -18.96 -7.10 2.81
C GLY A 232 -20.15 -7.55 1.95
N ASP A 233 -20.90 -6.62 1.36
CA ASP A 233 -22.16 -6.97 0.65
C ASP A 233 -21.94 -7.97 -0.50
N LYS A 234 -20.77 -7.91 -1.14
CA LYS A 234 -20.46 -8.68 -2.35
C LYS A 234 -19.07 -9.34 -2.35
N ILE A 235 -18.38 -9.31 -1.22
CA ILE A 235 -16.99 -9.79 -1.11
C ILE A 235 -16.83 -11.31 -1.33
N ASP A 236 -17.91 -12.07 -1.20
CA ASP A 236 -17.96 -13.52 -1.44
C ASP A 236 -18.76 -13.89 -2.69
N ASP A 237 -19.06 -12.92 -3.57
CA ASP A 237 -19.78 -13.17 -4.80
C ASP A 237 -18.99 -14.09 -5.74
N PRO A 238 -19.65 -14.99 -6.50
CA PRO A 238 -19.00 -15.88 -7.46
C PRO A 238 -18.48 -15.19 -8.73
N PHE A 239 -18.34 -13.88 -8.73
CA PHE A 239 -17.67 -13.14 -9.80
C PHE A 239 -16.19 -13.51 -9.86
N ARG A 240 -15.67 -13.78 -11.06
CA ARG A 240 -14.34 -14.35 -11.26
C ARG A 240 -13.23 -13.59 -10.53
N ALA A 241 -13.17 -12.27 -10.68
CA ALA A 241 -12.13 -11.45 -10.08
C ALA A 241 -12.14 -11.49 -8.53
N ILE A 242 -13.33 -11.70 -7.92
CA ILE A 242 -13.49 -11.85 -6.47
C ILE A 242 -13.05 -13.24 -6.00
N ILE A 243 -13.37 -14.28 -6.76
CA ILE A 243 -12.94 -15.66 -6.43
C ILE A 243 -11.42 -15.75 -6.44
N ASP A 244 -10.78 -15.25 -7.50
CA ASP A 244 -9.33 -15.32 -7.69
C ASP A 244 -8.57 -14.51 -6.64
N GLY A 245 -9.15 -13.39 -6.15
CA GLY A 245 -8.58 -12.54 -5.10
C GLY A 245 -8.88 -13.00 -3.67
N ILE A 246 -9.76 -14.00 -3.49
CA ILE A 246 -10.32 -14.36 -2.17
C ILE A 246 -10.98 -13.14 -1.51
N GLY A 247 -11.81 -12.43 -2.25
CA GLY A 247 -12.32 -11.10 -2.01
C GLY A 247 -11.73 -10.11 -3.02
N TYR A 248 -11.77 -8.83 -2.72
CA TYR A 248 -11.18 -7.84 -3.62
C TYR A 248 -9.65 -7.87 -3.54
N ASP A 249 -9.00 -8.08 -4.67
CA ASP A 249 -7.56 -7.92 -4.93
C ASP A 249 -7.37 -7.44 -6.38
N ASN A 250 -7.86 -6.24 -6.68
CA ASN A 250 -7.99 -5.75 -8.05
C ASN A 250 -7.52 -4.30 -8.17
N ASN A 251 -6.91 -3.98 -9.31
CA ASN A 251 -6.55 -2.61 -9.65
C ASN A 251 -7.71 -1.93 -10.39
N TYR A 252 -8.18 -0.82 -9.86
CA TYR A 252 -9.18 0.07 -10.46
C TYR A 252 -8.50 1.16 -11.27
N CYS A 253 -9.07 1.46 -12.44
CA CYS A 253 -8.59 2.47 -13.39
C CYS A 253 -9.29 3.79 -13.09
N LEU A 254 -8.60 4.73 -12.46
CA LEU A 254 -9.18 6.02 -12.06
C LEU A 254 -9.62 6.84 -13.27
N TYR A 255 -10.75 7.58 -13.13
CA TYR A 255 -11.36 8.35 -14.22
C TYR A 255 -10.39 9.37 -14.84
N ASP A 256 -10.41 9.46 -16.17
CA ASP A 256 -9.79 10.48 -17.06
C ASP A 256 -8.55 11.20 -16.51
N LYS A 257 -7.73 10.44 -15.79
CA LYS A 257 -6.66 10.99 -14.98
C LYS A 257 -5.44 11.31 -15.81
N LYS A 258 -4.93 12.52 -15.63
CA LYS A 258 -3.58 12.87 -16.10
C LYS A 258 -2.57 12.58 -15.00
N ILE A 259 -1.49 11.90 -15.36
CA ILE A 259 -0.36 11.66 -14.45
C ILE A 259 0.14 12.99 -13.90
N GLY A 260 0.33 13.08 -12.58
CA GLY A 260 0.78 14.29 -11.89
C GLY A 260 -0.35 15.24 -11.47
N GLU A 261 -1.62 14.95 -11.80
CA GLU A 261 -2.78 15.72 -11.33
C GLU A 261 -3.36 15.05 -10.07
N LEU A 262 -3.32 15.74 -8.93
CA LEU A 262 -3.87 15.24 -7.68
C LEU A 262 -5.39 15.24 -7.71
N THR A 263 -6.02 14.07 -7.66
CA THR A 263 -7.49 13.91 -7.65
C THR A 263 -7.89 12.89 -6.59
N GLU A 264 -9.13 12.96 -6.12
CA GLU A 264 -9.72 11.96 -5.24
C GLU A 264 -9.85 10.62 -5.99
N ALA A 265 -9.33 9.56 -5.37
CA ALA A 265 -9.36 8.20 -5.90
C ALA A 265 -10.43 7.34 -5.23
N ALA A 266 -10.57 7.45 -3.90
CA ALA A 266 -11.48 6.62 -3.13
C ALA A 266 -11.88 7.30 -1.81
N ILE A 267 -13.00 6.82 -1.26
CA ILE A 267 -13.47 7.13 0.10
C ILE A 267 -13.68 5.81 0.83
N LEU A 268 -13.15 5.70 2.05
CA LEU A 268 -13.43 4.63 2.99
C LEU A 268 -14.14 5.23 4.21
N TYR A 269 -15.25 4.61 4.65
CA TYR A 269 -16.08 5.15 5.72
C TYR A 269 -16.55 4.05 6.68
N ASP A 270 -16.40 4.28 7.99
CA ASP A 270 -16.98 3.44 9.03
C ASP A 270 -18.14 4.18 9.73
N GLU A 271 -19.35 3.68 9.55
CA GLU A 271 -20.57 4.28 10.09
C GLU A 271 -20.60 4.27 11.63
N ALA A 272 -20.05 3.23 12.25
CA ALA A 272 -20.10 3.07 13.70
C ALA A 272 -19.26 4.13 14.42
N THR A 273 -18.06 4.40 13.96
CA THR A 273 -17.16 5.41 14.53
C THR A 273 -17.33 6.79 13.91
N GLY A 274 -17.88 6.86 12.69
CA GLY A 274 -17.99 8.07 11.89
C GLY A 274 -16.67 8.52 11.28
N ARG A 275 -15.62 7.68 11.30
CA ARG A 275 -14.38 7.98 10.60
C ARG A 275 -14.57 7.88 9.10
N ASN A 276 -14.07 8.88 8.40
CA ASN A 276 -14.07 8.98 6.96
C ASN A 276 -12.64 9.23 6.49
N MET A 277 -12.16 8.45 5.52
CA MET A 277 -10.86 8.62 4.91
C MET A 277 -11.02 8.86 3.42
N GLU A 278 -10.48 9.96 2.93
CA GLU A 278 -10.35 10.26 1.52
C GLU A 278 -8.95 9.91 1.04
N VAL A 279 -8.86 9.20 -0.08
CA VAL A 279 -7.60 8.85 -0.74
C VAL A 279 -7.43 9.72 -1.96
N TRP A 280 -6.39 10.53 -1.98
CA TRP A 280 -6.02 11.39 -3.10
C TRP A 280 -4.70 10.91 -3.70
N THR A 281 -4.60 10.90 -5.02
CA THR A 281 -3.38 10.47 -5.71
C THR A 281 -3.15 11.26 -6.98
N ASP A 282 -1.91 11.33 -7.44
CA ASP A 282 -1.51 11.82 -8.75
C ASP A 282 -1.21 10.68 -9.75
N LEU A 283 -1.47 9.42 -9.35
CA LEU A 283 -1.35 8.21 -10.16
C LEU A 283 -2.69 7.77 -10.74
N VAL A 284 -2.66 6.87 -11.71
CA VAL A 284 -3.78 6.50 -12.59
C VAL A 284 -4.58 5.30 -12.14
N GLY A 285 -4.12 4.56 -11.14
CA GLY A 285 -4.75 3.36 -10.63
C GLY A 285 -4.70 3.27 -9.12
N ILE A 286 -5.57 2.43 -8.58
CA ILE A 286 -5.60 2.07 -7.17
C ILE A 286 -5.88 0.57 -7.04
N GLN A 287 -4.96 -0.17 -6.43
CA GLN A 287 -5.20 -1.55 -6.01
C GLN A 287 -6.01 -1.55 -4.73
N VAL A 288 -7.10 -2.30 -4.74
CA VAL A 288 -7.93 -2.55 -3.55
C VAL A 288 -7.69 -3.99 -3.13
N TYR A 289 -7.09 -4.17 -1.96
CA TYR A 289 -6.80 -5.50 -1.42
C TYR A 289 -7.39 -5.67 -0.02
N CYS A 290 -8.35 -6.57 0.12
CA CYS A 290 -9.11 -6.80 1.35
C CYS A 290 -8.47 -7.83 2.30
N GLY A 291 -7.20 -8.12 2.16
CA GLY A 291 -6.50 -9.05 3.06
C GLY A 291 -6.94 -10.51 2.90
N GLY A 292 -7.45 -10.91 1.72
CA GLY A 292 -7.98 -12.26 1.47
C GLY A 292 -6.93 -13.36 1.61
N TRP A 293 -5.66 -13.07 1.33
CA TRP A 293 -4.55 -14.02 1.44
C TRP A 293 -3.89 -14.06 2.82
N LEU A 294 -4.27 -13.17 3.75
CA LEU A 294 -3.77 -13.23 5.12
C LEU A 294 -4.28 -14.49 5.82
N ALA A 295 -3.45 -15.10 6.67
CA ALA A 295 -3.77 -16.34 7.34
C ALA A 295 -5.07 -16.24 8.16
N LYS A 296 -6.00 -17.21 8.00
CA LYS A 296 -7.29 -17.21 8.70
C LYS A 296 -7.15 -17.30 10.22
N ASP A 297 -6.15 -18.04 10.72
CA ASP A 297 -5.87 -18.16 12.16
C ASP A 297 -5.21 -16.91 12.73
N GLY A 298 -4.68 -16.06 11.84
CA GLY A 298 -4.05 -14.79 12.16
C GLY A 298 -2.71 -14.90 12.86
N ASN A 299 -1.96 -13.80 12.81
CA ASN A 299 -0.72 -13.60 13.54
C ASN A 299 -0.90 -12.53 14.61
N ALA A 300 -0.08 -12.56 15.66
CA ALA A 300 -0.12 -11.55 16.68
C ALA A 300 0.14 -10.16 16.06
N GLY A 301 -0.81 -9.25 16.23
CA GLY A 301 -0.72 -7.86 15.79
C GLY A 301 -0.51 -6.92 16.96
N LYS A 302 -0.65 -5.62 16.72
CA LYS A 302 -0.52 -4.58 17.76
C LYS A 302 -1.54 -4.77 18.88
N GLY A 303 -1.11 -4.56 20.15
CA GLY A 303 -1.99 -4.52 21.32
C GLY A 303 -2.76 -5.82 21.54
N ASN A 304 -2.16 -6.98 21.31
CA ASN A 304 -2.80 -8.30 21.36
C ASN A 304 -3.92 -8.52 20.32
N SER A 305 -3.98 -7.71 19.29
CA SER A 305 -4.85 -7.93 18.15
C SER A 305 -4.34 -9.08 17.27
N LYS A 306 -5.06 -9.35 16.18
CA LYS A 306 -4.61 -10.29 15.17
C LYS A 306 -4.58 -9.64 13.80
N VAL A 307 -3.47 -9.81 13.09
CA VAL A 307 -3.40 -9.59 11.64
C VAL A 307 -3.89 -10.85 10.96
N THR A 308 -5.05 -10.80 10.36
CA THR A 308 -5.72 -11.97 9.76
C THR A 308 -6.65 -11.55 8.64
N TYR A 309 -7.21 -12.55 7.98
CA TYR A 309 -8.18 -12.48 6.91
C TYR A 309 -9.24 -11.38 7.12
N ARG A 310 -9.36 -10.45 6.13
CA ARG A 310 -10.34 -9.36 6.07
C ARG A 310 -10.37 -8.40 7.27
N ARG A 311 -9.25 -8.25 7.98
CA ARG A 311 -9.16 -7.31 9.10
C ARG A 311 -8.71 -5.92 8.70
N GLY A 312 -8.26 -5.75 7.45
CA GLY A 312 -7.87 -4.46 6.90
C GLY A 312 -7.94 -4.45 5.38
N VAL A 313 -8.15 -3.27 4.81
CA VAL A 313 -8.11 -3.03 3.37
C VAL A 313 -6.91 -2.18 3.00
N ALA A 314 -6.08 -2.63 2.06
CA ALA A 314 -5.03 -1.82 1.46
C ALA A 314 -5.58 -1.09 0.23
N LEU A 315 -5.26 0.20 0.15
CA LEU A 315 -5.64 1.11 -0.94
C LEU A 315 -4.35 1.67 -1.55
N GLU A 316 -3.77 0.88 -2.46
CA GLU A 316 -2.43 1.11 -3.00
C GLU A 316 -2.51 1.91 -4.30
N THR A 317 -2.30 3.23 -4.22
CA THR A 317 -2.24 4.05 -5.44
C THR A 317 -0.96 3.76 -6.21
N GLN A 318 -1.08 3.46 -7.52
CA GLN A 318 0.01 2.96 -8.34
C GLN A 318 -0.28 3.12 -9.84
N PHE A 319 0.72 2.85 -10.69
CA PHE A 319 0.47 2.48 -12.08
C PHE A 319 -0.12 1.07 -12.15
N TYR A 320 -0.80 0.75 -13.24
CA TYR A 320 -1.43 -0.57 -13.38
C TYR A 320 -0.40 -1.69 -13.26
N PRO A 321 -0.78 -2.83 -12.63
CA PRO A 321 0.09 -4.00 -12.56
C PRO A 321 0.58 -4.42 -13.95
N ASP A 322 1.82 -4.88 -14.04
CA ASP A 322 2.50 -5.31 -15.27
C ASP A 322 2.51 -4.27 -16.42
N SER A 323 2.29 -2.99 -16.12
CA SER A 323 2.29 -1.91 -17.13
C SER A 323 3.63 -1.74 -17.86
N VAL A 324 4.72 -2.31 -17.34
CA VAL A 324 6.03 -2.37 -18.00
C VAL A 324 6.03 -3.31 -19.24
N ASN A 325 5.11 -4.29 -19.28
CA ASN A 325 4.97 -5.26 -20.35
C ASN A 325 3.70 -5.03 -21.19
N LEU A 326 2.73 -4.26 -20.67
CA LEU A 326 1.46 -4.02 -21.33
C LEU A 326 1.37 -2.56 -21.79
N SER A 327 0.89 -2.35 -23.02
CA SER A 327 0.72 -1.02 -23.60
C SER A 327 -0.49 -0.24 -23.08
N LEU A 328 -1.09 -0.67 -21.96
CA LEU A 328 -2.27 -0.04 -21.36
C LEU A 328 -2.01 1.39 -20.88
N ILE A 329 -0.78 1.66 -20.47
CA ILE A 329 -0.28 2.99 -20.18
C ILE A 329 1.20 3.02 -20.58
N HIS A 330 1.56 3.89 -21.52
CA HIS A 330 2.96 4.23 -21.73
C HIS A 330 3.44 5.14 -20.60
N ILE A 331 4.18 4.57 -19.71
CA ILE A 331 4.88 5.31 -18.65
C ILE A 331 6.15 5.93 -19.24
#